data_6bf1284cde2120220bb947ed890e8f42
#
_entry.id   6bf1284cde2120220bb947ed890e8f42
#
_cell.length_a   1.000
_cell.length_b   1.000
_cell.length_c   1.000
_cell.angle_alpha   90.00
_cell.angle_beta   90.00
_cell.angle_gamma   90.00
#
_symmetry.space_group_name_H-M   'P 1'
#
loop_
_entity.id
_entity.type
_entity.pdbx_description
1 polymer ?
#
loop_
_entity_poly.entity_id
_entity_poly.type
_entity_poly.pdbx_seq_one_letter_code
_entity_poly.pdbx_strand_id
1 'polypeptide(L)'
;MAAREGVDNRRTDTRERALAVALELFATHGYTVTSLREIAEHLGVTKAALYFHFRTKEEILTAILRGYLDGIAALAVDATARQPLTAAMREELVRRFAEHQAHWGIDLILLVRQNYTEIQSLPIGEEVREVMASLVAALAPAGSGPAERLRVRTALSAFQIAAVTAARDNDGDGDALQEAALAIALEILAG
;
A
#
# COMPACT_ATOMS: atom_id res chain seq x y z
N MET A 1 18.85 14.33 30.15
CA MET A 1 17.86 13.48 29.45
C MET A 1 17.44 14.03 28.08
N ALA A 2 17.51 15.35 27.82
CA ALA A 2 17.06 15.98 26.57
C ALA A 2 17.88 15.65 25.28
N ALA A 3 19.14 15.22 25.40
CA ALA A 3 19.99 14.94 24.23
C ALA A 3 19.67 13.60 23.50
N ARG A 4 19.03 12.65 24.17
CA ARG A 4 18.64 11.35 23.58
C ARG A 4 17.37 11.45 22.72
N GLU A 5 16.40 12.27 23.12
CA GLU A 5 15.14 12.47 22.38
C GLU A 5 15.37 13.17 21.01
N GLY A 6 16.28 14.15 20.95
CA GLY A 6 16.56 14.88 19.72
C GLY A 6 17.38 14.10 18.68
N VAL A 7 18.10 13.06 19.09
CA VAL A 7 18.83 12.14 18.20
C VAL A 7 17.90 11.09 17.62
N ASP A 8 16.97 10.59 18.43
CA ASP A 8 16.02 9.56 18.02
C ASP A 8 15.03 10.12 16.98
N ASN A 9 14.53 11.33 17.21
CA ASN A 9 13.58 12.00 16.29
C ASN A 9 14.23 12.30 14.91
N ARG A 10 15.49 12.72 14.86
CA ARG A 10 16.23 12.93 13.59
C ARG A 10 16.50 11.62 12.84
N ARG A 11 16.69 10.52 13.56
CA ARG A 11 16.93 9.19 12.98
C ARG A 11 15.65 8.63 12.36
N THR A 12 14.51 8.77 13.03
CA THR A 12 13.20 8.39 12.53
C THR A 12 12.85 9.21 11.28
N ASP A 13 13.06 10.55 11.31
CA ASP A 13 12.83 11.43 10.18
C ASP A 13 13.66 11.04 8.95
N THR A 14 14.96 10.75 9.11
CA THR A 14 15.82 10.33 7.99
C THR A 14 15.38 8.99 7.40
N ARG A 15 14.95 8.05 8.24
CA ARG A 15 14.47 6.74 7.79
C ARG A 15 13.17 6.87 6.99
N GLU A 16 12.20 7.63 7.48
CA GLU A 16 10.92 7.86 6.80
C GLU A 16 11.11 8.60 5.48
N ARG A 17 11.94 9.63 5.46
CA ARG A 17 12.29 10.35 4.23
C ARG A 17 12.99 9.46 3.21
N ALA A 18 13.85 8.54 3.66
CA ALA A 18 14.49 7.56 2.78
C ALA A 18 13.48 6.61 2.14
N LEU A 19 12.45 6.18 2.87
CA LEU A 19 11.37 5.35 2.32
C LEU A 19 10.55 6.13 1.28
N ALA A 20 10.21 7.39 1.54
CA ALA A 20 9.47 8.23 0.60
C ALA A 20 10.24 8.48 -0.71
N VAL A 21 11.52 8.87 -0.62
CA VAL A 21 12.39 9.06 -1.80
C VAL A 21 12.59 7.75 -2.56
N ALA A 22 12.76 6.65 -1.85
CA ALA A 22 12.92 5.34 -2.50
C ALA A 22 11.64 4.89 -3.21
N LEU A 23 10.46 5.12 -2.62
CA LEU A 23 9.17 4.83 -3.24
C LEU A 23 9.02 5.58 -4.56
N GLU A 24 9.28 6.89 -4.57
CA GLU A 24 9.24 7.72 -5.77
C GLU A 24 10.21 7.21 -6.85
N LEU A 25 11.47 6.94 -6.50
CA LEU A 25 12.47 6.45 -7.45
C LEU A 25 12.14 5.06 -7.98
N PHE A 26 11.65 4.16 -7.14
CA PHE A 26 11.23 2.83 -7.58
C PHE A 26 10.02 2.87 -8.50
N ALA A 27 9.08 3.78 -8.28
CA ALA A 27 7.91 3.97 -9.11
C ALA A 27 8.24 4.61 -10.47
N THR A 28 9.18 5.57 -10.50
CA THR A 28 9.51 6.33 -11.71
C THR A 28 10.61 5.69 -12.55
N HIS A 29 11.70 5.26 -11.93
CA HIS A 29 12.86 4.67 -12.62
C HIS A 29 12.80 3.14 -12.68
N GLY A 30 12.08 2.51 -11.75
CA GLY A 30 12.01 1.07 -11.57
C GLY A 30 12.94 0.57 -10.46
N TYR A 31 12.49 -0.46 -9.74
CA TYR A 31 13.22 -1.04 -8.61
C TYR A 31 14.59 -1.59 -9.02
N THR A 32 14.67 -2.30 -10.15
CA THR A 32 15.89 -3.00 -10.58
C THR A 32 17.05 -2.04 -10.82
N VAL A 33 16.80 -0.91 -11.47
CA VAL A 33 17.84 0.04 -11.88
C VAL A 33 18.20 1.05 -10.78
N THR A 34 17.30 1.33 -9.84
CA THR A 34 17.56 2.23 -8.73
C THR A 34 18.57 1.65 -7.76
N SER A 35 19.54 2.46 -7.33
CA SER A 35 20.59 2.08 -6.39
C SER A 35 20.48 2.82 -5.06
N LEU A 36 21.03 2.24 -3.97
CA LEU A 36 21.13 2.92 -2.68
C LEU A 36 21.92 4.23 -2.75
N ARG A 37 22.87 4.32 -3.68
CA ARG A 37 23.64 5.57 -3.90
C ARG A 37 22.74 6.67 -4.44
N GLU A 38 21.93 6.36 -5.43
CA GLU A 38 20.97 7.29 -6.03
C GLU A 38 19.94 7.78 -4.99
N ILE A 39 19.42 6.86 -4.16
CA ILE A 39 18.51 7.22 -3.06
C ILE A 39 19.19 8.17 -2.07
N ALA A 40 20.45 7.92 -1.69
CA ALA A 40 21.21 8.81 -0.79
C ALA A 40 21.45 10.20 -1.40
N GLU A 41 21.76 10.26 -2.69
CA GLU A 41 21.96 11.51 -3.44
C GLU A 41 20.67 12.34 -3.49
N HIS A 42 19.52 11.73 -3.81
CA HIS A 42 18.22 12.41 -3.82
C HIS A 42 17.77 12.85 -2.41
N LEU A 43 18.06 12.05 -1.39
CA LEU A 43 17.77 12.39 0.00
C LEU A 43 18.67 13.52 0.54
N GLY A 44 19.80 13.81 -0.13
CA GLY A 44 20.78 14.80 0.32
C GLY A 44 21.60 14.33 1.53
N VAL A 45 21.82 13.01 1.68
CA VAL A 45 22.62 12.43 2.76
C VAL A 45 23.83 11.66 2.21
N THR A 46 24.81 11.40 3.10
CA THR A 46 25.93 10.54 2.71
C THR A 46 25.46 9.08 2.56
N LYS A 47 26.11 8.33 1.66
CA LYS A 47 25.89 6.89 1.51
C LYS A 47 25.98 6.16 2.86
N ALA A 48 26.96 6.52 3.71
CA ALA A 48 27.13 5.93 5.02
C ALA A 48 25.92 6.17 5.94
N ALA A 49 25.30 7.34 5.88
CA ALA A 49 24.10 7.65 6.65
C ALA A 49 22.89 6.81 6.21
N LEU A 50 22.71 6.59 4.90
CA LEU A 50 21.66 5.71 4.41
C LEU A 50 21.94 4.25 4.80
N TYR A 51 23.18 3.76 4.65
CA TYR A 51 23.56 2.39 5.02
C TYR A 51 23.42 2.07 6.52
N PHE A 52 23.40 3.11 7.36
CA PHE A 52 23.08 2.95 8.78
C PHE A 52 21.63 2.49 8.99
N HIS A 53 20.70 2.90 8.12
CA HIS A 53 19.28 2.55 8.19
C HIS A 53 18.92 1.33 7.35
N PHE A 54 19.52 1.21 6.16
CA PHE A 54 19.19 0.18 5.19
C PHE A 54 20.47 -0.35 4.52
N ARG A 55 20.72 -1.64 4.63
CA ARG A 55 21.90 -2.28 4.03
C ARG A 55 21.67 -2.66 2.57
N THR A 56 20.43 -2.93 2.20
CA THR A 56 20.04 -3.33 0.85
C THR A 56 18.81 -2.55 0.39
N LYS A 57 18.60 -2.45 -0.92
CA LYS A 57 17.36 -1.87 -1.45
C LYS A 57 16.14 -2.78 -1.21
N GLU A 58 16.37 -4.08 -1.02
CA GLU A 58 15.34 -5.02 -0.61
C GLU A 58 14.79 -4.72 0.79
N GLU A 59 15.66 -4.32 1.74
CA GLU A 59 15.21 -3.87 3.06
C GLU A 59 14.32 -2.64 2.97
N ILE A 60 14.62 -1.69 2.06
CA ILE A 60 13.78 -0.51 1.80
C ILE A 60 12.44 -0.93 1.20
N LEU A 61 12.44 -1.75 0.15
CA LEU A 61 11.23 -2.26 -0.49
C LEU A 61 10.33 -2.99 0.52
N THR A 62 10.94 -3.87 1.32
CA THR A 62 10.24 -4.60 2.38
C THR A 62 9.62 -3.65 3.41
N ALA A 63 10.36 -2.60 3.82
CA ALA A 63 9.85 -1.62 4.78
C ALA A 63 8.69 -0.79 4.21
N ILE A 64 8.75 -0.40 2.94
CA ILE A 64 7.65 0.30 2.24
C ILE A 64 6.41 -0.60 2.21
N LEU A 65 6.55 -1.84 1.73
CA LEU A 65 5.43 -2.77 1.61
C LEU A 65 4.83 -3.13 2.97
N ARG A 66 5.64 -3.33 4.01
CA ARG A 66 5.13 -3.55 5.38
C ARG A 66 4.33 -2.37 5.90
N GLY A 67 4.83 -1.15 5.74
CA GLY A 67 4.08 0.03 6.15
C GLY A 67 2.68 0.10 5.51
N TYR A 68 2.57 -0.27 4.23
CA TYR A 68 1.29 -0.40 3.56
C TYR A 68 0.45 -1.56 4.12
N LEU A 69 1.05 -2.73 4.30
CA LEU A 69 0.35 -3.94 4.75
C LEU A 69 -0.17 -3.83 6.18
N ASP A 70 0.51 -3.08 7.06
CA ASP A 70 0.08 -2.87 8.44
C ASP A 70 -1.33 -2.25 8.49
N GLY A 71 -1.62 -1.27 7.64
CA GLY A 71 -2.95 -0.67 7.54
C GLY A 71 -4.00 -1.65 6.99
N ILE A 72 -3.64 -2.45 6.00
CA ILE A 72 -4.53 -3.48 5.44
C ILE A 72 -4.81 -4.59 6.47
N ALA A 73 -3.79 -5.03 7.21
CA ALA A 73 -3.94 -6.00 8.27
C ALA A 73 -4.85 -5.49 9.40
N ALA A 74 -4.71 -4.22 9.77
CA ALA A 74 -5.59 -3.58 10.76
C ALA A 74 -7.06 -3.57 10.31
N LEU A 75 -7.32 -3.30 9.03
CA LEU A 75 -8.67 -3.39 8.46
C LEU A 75 -9.21 -4.82 8.48
N ALA A 76 -8.39 -5.83 8.17
CA ALA A 76 -8.80 -7.24 8.22
C ALA A 76 -9.11 -7.70 9.64
N VAL A 77 -8.33 -7.28 10.63
CA VAL A 77 -8.55 -7.55 12.06
C VAL A 77 -9.86 -6.92 12.53
N ASP A 78 -10.09 -5.63 12.22
CA ASP A 78 -11.32 -4.92 12.58
C ASP A 78 -12.55 -5.58 11.94
N ALA A 79 -12.49 -5.89 10.64
CA ALA A 79 -13.56 -6.57 9.93
C ALA A 79 -13.88 -7.95 10.55
N THR A 80 -12.85 -8.69 10.95
CA THR A 80 -13.02 -10.01 11.58
C THR A 80 -13.66 -9.89 12.97
N ALA A 81 -13.26 -8.91 13.77
CA ALA A 81 -13.77 -8.68 15.13
C ALA A 81 -15.25 -8.24 15.12
N ARG A 82 -15.72 -7.64 14.03
CA ARG A 82 -17.09 -7.09 13.90
C ARG A 82 -18.08 -8.04 13.21
N GLN A 83 -17.69 -9.29 12.93
CA GLN A 83 -18.56 -10.28 12.28
C GLN A 83 -19.82 -10.60 13.11
N PRO A 84 -21.01 -10.79 12.47
CA PRO A 84 -21.26 -10.65 11.02
C PRO A 84 -21.35 -9.17 10.60
N LEU A 85 -20.75 -8.83 9.46
CA LEU A 85 -20.76 -7.46 8.95
C LEU A 85 -22.13 -7.08 8.37
N THR A 86 -22.69 -5.96 8.85
CA THR A 86 -23.83 -5.30 8.17
C THR A 86 -23.36 -4.62 6.89
N ALA A 87 -24.30 -4.24 6.02
CA ALA A 87 -23.97 -3.46 4.82
C ALA A 87 -23.26 -2.14 5.15
N ALA A 88 -23.72 -1.43 6.17
CA ALA A 88 -23.10 -0.16 6.61
C ALA A 88 -21.67 -0.36 7.17
N MET A 89 -21.41 -1.43 7.92
CA MET A 89 -20.07 -1.76 8.40
C MET A 89 -19.13 -2.10 7.24
N ARG A 90 -19.62 -2.83 6.24
CA ARG A 90 -18.82 -3.16 5.05
C ARG A 90 -18.50 -1.92 4.24
N GLU A 91 -19.47 -1.03 4.04
CA GLU A 91 -19.25 0.28 3.39
C GLU A 91 -18.19 1.11 4.11
N GLU A 92 -18.26 1.22 5.43
CA GLU A 92 -17.27 1.93 6.25
C GLU A 92 -15.85 1.34 6.05
N LEU A 93 -15.72 0.01 6.09
CA LEU A 93 -14.43 -0.66 5.90
C LEU A 93 -13.87 -0.43 4.49
N VAL A 94 -14.72 -0.44 3.45
CA VAL A 94 -14.32 -0.16 2.08
C VAL A 94 -13.89 1.30 1.91
N ARG A 95 -14.57 2.26 2.56
CA ARG A 95 -14.13 3.67 2.58
C ARG A 95 -12.76 3.82 3.24
N ARG A 96 -12.54 3.19 4.38
CA ARG A 96 -11.24 3.20 5.07
C ARG A 96 -10.13 2.55 4.23
N PHE A 97 -10.45 1.51 3.46
CA PHE A 97 -9.53 0.94 2.49
C PHE A 97 -9.20 1.93 1.38
N ALA A 98 -10.19 2.64 0.84
CA ALA A 98 -9.98 3.69 -0.18
C ALA A 98 -9.09 4.83 0.36
N GLU A 99 -9.35 5.32 1.56
CA GLU A 99 -8.53 6.33 2.25
C GLU A 99 -7.08 5.86 2.44
N HIS A 100 -6.90 4.60 2.85
CA HIS A 100 -5.57 4.01 2.99
C HIS A 100 -4.83 3.93 1.65
N GLN A 101 -5.51 3.53 0.57
CA GLN A 101 -4.94 3.54 -0.78
C GLN A 101 -4.54 4.95 -1.22
N ALA A 102 -5.40 5.94 -0.99
CA ALA A 102 -5.14 7.33 -1.34
C ALA A 102 -3.94 7.91 -0.56
N HIS A 103 -3.78 7.54 0.72
CA HIS A 103 -2.64 7.95 1.54
C HIS A 103 -1.29 7.50 0.97
N TRP A 104 -1.21 6.27 0.45
CA TRP A 104 0.01 5.74 -0.15
C TRP A 104 0.26 6.22 -1.59
N GLY A 105 -0.77 6.71 -2.24
CA GLY A 105 -0.70 7.33 -3.55
C GLY A 105 -0.42 6.35 -4.70
N ILE A 106 -0.28 6.94 -5.89
CA ILE A 106 -0.06 6.21 -7.14
C ILE A 106 1.31 5.50 -7.18
N ASP A 107 2.33 6.05 -6.52
CA ASP A 107 3.69 5.51 -6.58
C ASP A 107 3.77 4.10 -6.02
N LEU A 108 3.03 3.80 -4.94
CA LEU A 108 2.97 2.44 -4.42
C LEU A 108 2.30 1.47 -5.40
N ILE A 109 1.23 1.91 -6.05
CA ILE A 109 0.51 1.09 -7.04
C ILE A 109 1.41 0.80 -8.24
N LEU A 110 2.12 1.81 -8.74
CA LEU A 110 3.08 1.67 -9.84
C LEU A 110 4.25 0.77 -9.43
N LEU A 111 4.81 0.96 -8.25
CA LEU A 111 5.87 0.11 -7.70
C LEU A 111 5.46 -1.36 -7.70
N VAL A 112 4.32 -1.69 -7.09
CA VAL A 112 3.84 -3.07 -6.99
C VAL A 112 3.53 -3.66 -8.36
N ARG A 113 2.90 -2.89 -9.25
CA ARG A 113 2.53 -3.35 -10.58
C ARG A 113 3.73 -3.61 -11.49
N GLN A 114 4.70 -2.69 -11.50
CA GLN A 114 5.88 -2.79 -12.35
C GLN A 114 6.87 -3.87 -11.89
N ASN A 115 6.89 -4.16 -10.58
CA ASN A 115 7.85 -5.08 -9.98
C ASN A 115 7.15 -6.30 -9.35
N TYR A 116 6.01 -6.71 -9.90
CA TYR A 116 5.20 -7.80 -9.36
C TYR A 116 5.99 -9.12 -9.22
N THR A 117 6.74 -9.50 -10.25
CA THR A 117 7.52 -10.75 -10.26
C THR A 117 8.62 -10.73 -9.21
N GLU A 118 9.34 -9.62 -9.10
CA GLU A 118 10.39 -9.41 -8.10
C GLU A 118 9.80 -9.49 -6.68
N ILE A 119 8.71 -8.78 -6.43
CA ILE A 119 8.05 -8.79 -5.12
C ILE A 119 7.58 -10.20 -4.76
N GLN A 120 7.01 -10.95 -5.72
CA GLN A 120 6.56 -12.31 -5.47
C GLN A 120 7.70 -13.30 -5.19
N SER A 121 8.92 -13.01 -5.62
CA SER A 121 10.11 -13.82 -5.34
C SER A 121 10.73 -13.55 -3.95
N LEU A 122 10.35 -12.46 -3.29
CA LEU A 122 10.83 -12.07 -1.98
C LEU A 122 9.92 -12.60 -0.85
N PRO A 123 10.44 -12.76 0.37
CA PRO A 123 9.61 -13.17 1.52
C PRO A 123 8.39 -12.27 1.74
N ILE A 124 8.53 -10.96 1.49
CA ILE A 124 7.43 -9.99 1.61
C ILE A 124 6.27 -10.30 0.65
N GLY A 125 6.52 -10.96 -0.48
CA GLY A 125 5.48 -11.34 -1.44
C GLY A 125 4.47 -12.34 -0.86
N GLU A 126 4.90 -13.23 0.03
CA GLU A 126 4.00 -14.13 0.77
C GLU A 126 3.14 -13.35 1.76
N GLU A 127 3.75 -12.46 2.53
CA GLU A 127 3.06 -11.57 3.47
C GLU A 127 1.97 -10.72 2.76
N VAL A 128 2.28 -10.17 1.57
CA VAL A 128 1.30 -9.46 0.73
C VAL A 128 0.10 -10.36 0.39
N ARG A 129 0.36 -11.60 -0.05
CA ARG A 129 -0.73 -12.54 -0.39
C ARG A 129 -1.61 -12.88 0.81
N GLU A 130 -0.99 -13.16 1.95
CA GLU A 130 -1.69 -13.54 3.19
C GLU A 130 -2.55 -12.40 3.72
N VAL A 131 -2.00 -11.20 3.83
CA VAL A 131 -2.73 -10.02 4.33
C VAL A 131 -3.90 -9.68 3.41
N MET A 132 -3.69 -9.68 2.09
CA MET A 132 -4.79 -9.44 1.14
C MET A 132 -5.83 -10.54 1.16
N ALA A 133 -5.44 -11.80 1.32
CA ALA A 133 -6.39 -12.91 1.47
C ALA A 133 -7.21 -12.79 2.76
N SER A 134 -6.59 -12.36 3.85
CA SER A 134 -7.25 -12.13 5.14
C SER A 134 -8.29 -11.01 5.05
N LEU A 135 -7.95 -9.87 4.40
CA LEU A 135 -8.92 -8.80 4.18
C LEU A 135 -10.11 -9.26 3.33
N VAL A 136 -9.84 -9.97 2.24
CA VAL A 136 -10.91 -10.52 1.38
C VAL A 136 -11.80 -11.47 2.15
N ALA A 137 -11.24 -12.37 2.96
CA ALA A 137 -12.01 -13.30 3.78
C ALA A 137 -12.85 -12.60 4.85
N ALA A 138 -12.31 -11.52 5.45
CA ALA A 138 -13.00 -10.74 6.47
C ALA A 138 -14.16 -9.89 5.90
N LEU A 139 -14.05 -9.39 4.67
CA LEU A 139 -15.10 -8.61 4.00
C LEU A 139 -16.18 -9.49 3.35
N ALA A 140 -15.87 -10.73 3.03
CA ALA A 140 -16.82 -11.66 2.46
C ALA A 140 -17.81 -12.20 3.52
N PRO A 141 -19.08 -12.51 3.17
CA PRO A 141 -20.00 -13.14 4.08
C PRO A 141 -19.45 -14.47 4.61
N ALA A 142 -19.83 -14.86 5.83
CA ALA A 142 -19.40 -16.12 6.43
C ALA A 142 -19.81 -17.31 5.55
N GLY A 143 -18.90 -18.25 5.34
CA GLY A 143 -19.15 -19.42 4.49
C GLY A 143 -19.12 -19.15 2.98
N SER A 144 -18.68 -17.97 2.56
CA SER A 144 -18.61 -17.57 1.15
C SER A 144 -17.78 -18.51 0.29
N GLY A 145 -18.31 -18.83 -0.88
CA GLY A 145 -17.62 -19.56 -1.94
C GLY A 145 -16.61 -18.69 -2.73
N PRO A 146 -15.97 -19.29 -3.74
CA PRO A 146 -15.00 -18.58 -4.57
C PRO A 146 -15.56 -17.34 -5.28
N ALA A 147 -16.83 -17.38 -5.71
CA ALA A 147 -17.49 -16.29 -6.42
C ALA A 147 -17.59 -15.01 -5.55
N GLU A 148 -18.00 -15.17 -4.29
CA GLU A 148 -18.10 -14.04 -3.37
C GLU A 148 -16.73 -13.43 -3.03
N ARG A 149 -15.75 -14.28 -2.82
CA ARG A 149 -14.37 -13.81 -2.62
C ARG A 149 -13.80 -13.09 -3.84
N LEU A 150 -14.13 -13.56 -5.05
CA LEU A 150 -13.77 -12.87 -6.29
C LEU A 150 -14.49 -11.52 -6.39
N ARG A 151 -15.76 -11.45 -6.02
CA ARG A 151 -16.54 -10.20 -5.96
C ARG A 151 -15.85 -9.16 -5.06
N VAL A 152 -15.46 -9.55 -3.84
CA VAL A 152 -14.72 -8.68 -2.92
C VAL A 152 -13.37 -8.22 -3.53
N ARG A 153 -12.60 -9.14 -4.13
CA ARG A 153 -11.35 -8.78 -4.81
C ARG A 153 -11.56 -7.77 -5.93
N THR A 154 -12.59 -7.96 -6.74
CA THR A 154 -12.93 -7.06 -7.84
C THR A 154 -13.30 -5.67 -7.31
N ALA A 155 -14.12 -5.60 -6.25
CA ALA A 155 -14.47 -4.34 -5.61
C ALA A 155 -13.22 -3.58 -5.09
N LEU A 156 -12.31 -4.26 -4.39
CA LEU A 156 -11.06 -3.64 -3.92
C LEU A 156 -10.13 -3.22 -5.06
N SER A 157 -10.15 -3.93 -6.19
CA SER A 157 -9.33 -3.60 -7.36
C SER A 157 -9.79 -2.34 -8.09
N ALA A 158 -11.05 -1.91 -7.91
CA ALA A 158 -11.58 -0.69 -8.55
C ALA A 158 -10.74 0.55 -8.19
N PHE A 159 -10.26 0.65 -6.95
CA PHE A 159 -9.42 1.76 -6.50
C PHE A 159 -8.06 1.82 -7.19
N GLN A 160 -7.44 0.66 -7.44
CA GLN A 160 -6.17 0.59 -8.18
C GLN A 160 -6.37 0.97 -9.65
N ILE A 161 -7.48 0.54 -10.26
CA ILE A 161 -7.84 0.90 -11.64
C ILE A 161 -8.05 2.40 -11.73
N ALA A 162 -8.83 3.00 -10.83
CA ALA A 162 -9.09 4.44 -10.80
C ALA A 162 -7.78 5.25 -10.67
N ALA A 163 -6.90 4.87 -9.74
CA ALA A 163 -5.62 5.56 -9.56
C ALA A 163 -4.72 5.48 -10.81
N VAL A 164 -4.63 4.31 -11.46
CA VAL A 164 -3.84 4.15 -12.69
C VAL A 164 -4.46 4.93 -13.86
N THR A 165 -5.80 5.00 -13.93
CA THR A 165 -6.49 5.78 -14.96
C THR A 165 -6.22 7.27 -14.76
N ALA A 166 -6.40 7.79 -13.55
CA ALA A 166 -6.11 9.18 -13.21
C ALA A 166 -4.67 9.60 -13.56
N ALA A 167 -3.70 8.72 -13.27
CA ALA A 167 -2.29 8.99 -13.57
C ALA A 167 -1.97 9.00 -15.08
N ARG A 168 -2.76 8.29 -15.90
CA ARG A 168 -2.57 8.25 -17.36
C ARG A 168 -3.20 9.42 -18.08
N ASP A 169 -4.43 9.75 -17.67
CA ASP A 169 -5.24 10.70 -18.42
C ASP A 169 -4.89 12.15 -18.06
N ASN A 170 -4.21 12.38 -16.92
CA ASN A 170 -3.69 13.67 -16.46
C ASN A 170 -4.71 14.83 -16.50
N ASP A 171 -6.02 14.49 -16.50
CA ASP A 171 -7.14 15.43 -16.70
C ASP A 171 -7.61 16.13 -15.41
N GLY A 172 -6.94 15.87 -14.28
CA GLY A 172 -7.35 16.42 -12.98
C GLY A 172 -8.56 15.75 -12.32
N ASP A 173 -9.12 14.71 -12.92
CA ASP A 173 -10.31 13.99 -12.46
C ASP A 173 -10.03 12.89 -11.41
N GLY A 174 -8.86 12.91 -10.78
CA GLY A 174 -8.45 11.87 -9.83
C GLY A 174 -9.47 11.64 -8.70
N ASP A 175 -10.00 12.72 -8.11
CA ASP A 175 -10.98 12.64 -7.03
C ASP A 175 -12.30 12.04 -7.55
N ALA A 176 -12.77 12.46 -8.72
CA ALA A 176 -14.00 11.94 -9.34
C ALA A 176 -13.85 10.43 -9.67
N LEU A 177 -12.68 9.98 -10.13
CA LEU A 177 -12.40 8.58 -10.38
C LEU A 177 -12.36 7.76 -9.10
N GLN A 178 -11.84 8.31 -7.99
CA GLN A 178 -11.87 7.64 -6.68
C GLN A 178 -13.29 7.53 -6.12
N GLU A 179 -14.13 8.57 -6.27
CA GLU A 179 -15.54 8.51 -5.90
C GLU A 179 -16.31 7.48 -6.74
N ALA A 180 -16.06 7.43 -8.05
CA ALA A 180 -16.64 6.43 -8.94
C ALA A 180 -16.20 5.00 -8.56
N ALA A 181 -14.92 4.81 -8.23
CA ALA A 181 -14.41 3.52 -7.77
C ALA A 181 -15.09 3.05 -6.48
N LEU A 182 -15.33 3.96 -5.54
CA LEU A 182 -16.06 3.66 -4.31
C LEU A 182 -17.50 3.24 -4.61
N ALA A 183 -18.21 4.00 -5.44
CA ALA A 183 -19.58 3.67 -5.84
C ALA A 183 -19.66 2.28 -6.49
N ILE A 184 -18.79 2.01 -7.47
CA ILE A 184 -18.68 0.71 -8.16
C ILE A 184 -18.34 -0.42 -7.16
N ALA A 185 -17.39 -0.19 -6.26
CA ALA A 185 -17.03 -1.19 -5.26
C ALA A 185 -18.22 -1.56 -4.36
N LEU A 186 -19.00 -0.57 -3.93
CA LEU A 186 -20.19 -0.78 -3.09
C LEU A 186 -21.31 -1.48 -3.86
N GLU A 187 -21.55 -1.14 -5.14
CA GLU A 187 -22.51 -1.85 -6.00
C GLU A 187 -22.12 -3.32 -6.15
N ILE A 188 -20.84 -3.61 -6.43
CA ILE A 188 -20.33 -4.98 -6.54
C ILE A 188 -20.56 -5.77 -5.24
N LEU A 189 -20.43 -5.14 -4.10
CA LEU A 189 -20.58 -5.78 -2.78
C LEU A 189 -22.04 -5.89 -2.30
N ALA A 190 -22.97 -5.15 -2.91
CA ALA A 190 -24.40 -5.20 -2.58
C ALA A 190 -25.17 -6.31 -3.33
N GLY A 191 -24.68 -6.72 -4.50
CA GLY A 191 -25.31 -7.74 -5.36
C GLY A 191 -24.77 -9.11 -5.18
#